data_f32ffda6e0d2eee0b7ec41c79149be14
#
_entry.id   f32ffda6e0d2eee0b7ec41c79149be14
#
_cell.length_a   1.000
_cell.length_b   1.000
_cell.length_c   1.000
_cell.angle_alpha   90.00
_cell.angle_beta   90.00
_cell.angle_gamma   90.00
#
_symmetry.space_group_name_H-M   'P 1'
#
loop_
_entity.id
_entity.type
_entity.pdbx_description
1 polymer ?
#
loop_
_entity_poly.entity_id
_entity_poly.type
_entity_poly.pdbx_seq_one_letter_code
_entity_poly.pdbx_strand_id
1 'polypeptide(L)'
;TLLASSAASDVYKRQGFIAIGLFLLSLYLKETFQYAFFNREQQQLFLFDSDYVSGLLLQPGGVALCLSRFLVQFFYSTVWSVSLTALLLLSIILASMGILRKLGGKWFLAPLAFCPAGTLILSLFDPCFFYEGLIAYAMAMVGLYLYLSTARETLRMRLCLGGAIAFILFGLAGAVASLFACCAFCCDLAGKSK
;
A
#
# COMPACT_ATOMS: atom_id res chain seq x y z
N THR A 1 -30.37 16.04 -17.36
CA THR A 1 -30.61 14.63 -16.95
C THR A 1 -29.71 13.65 -17.69
N LEU A 2 -29.44 13.81 -19.01
CA LEU A 2 -28.60 12.90 -19.82
C LEU A 2 -27.13 12.87 -19.40
N LEU A 3 -26.53 14.00 -19.00
CA LEU A 3 -25.13 14.08 -18.55
C LEU A 3 -24.91 13.34 -17.20
N ALA A 4 -25.88 13.40 -16.31
CA ALA A 4 -25.83 12.67 -15.03
C ALA A 4 -25.93 11.15 -15.26
N SER A 5 -26.73 10.71 -16.22
CA SER A 5 -26.85 9.30 -16.62
C SER A 5 -25.56 8.75 -17.23
N SER A 6 -24.87 9.52 -18.08
CA SER A 6 -23.58 9.13 -18.68
C SER A 6 -22.49 9.01 -17.61
N ALA A 7 -22.36 9.99 -16.72
CA ALA A 7 -21.38 9.95 -15.64
C ALA A 7 -21.62 8.77 -14.67
N ALA A 8 -22.89 8.46 -14.35
CA ALA A 8 -23.23 7.29 -13.55
C ALA A 8 -22.81 5.98 -14.24
N SER A 9 -23.10 5.85 -15.56
CA SER A 9 -22.69 4.67 -16.35
C SER A 9 -21.17 4.44 -16.32
N ASP A 10 -20.36 5.50 -16.42
CA ASP A 10 -18.91 5.39 -16.39
C ASP A 10 -18.35 5.00 -15.01
N VAL A 11 -19.01 5.47 -13.93
CA VAL A 11 -18.68 5.05 -12.56
C VAL A 11 -18.96 3.56 -12.38
N TYR A 12 -20.13 3.06 -12.80
CA TYR A 12 -20.49 1.64 -12.70
C TYR A 12 -19.55 0.75 -13.52
N LYS A 13 -19.19 1.15 -14.72
CA LYS A 13 -18.21 0.40 -15.56
C LYS A 13 -16.87 0.30 -14.83
N ARG A 14 -16.38 1.41 -14.26
CA ARG A 14 -15.12 1.44 -13.54
C ARG A 14 -15.16 0.55 -12.28
N GLN A 15 -16.24 0.57 -11.54
CA GLN A 15 -16.44 -0.32 -10.39
C GLN A 15 -16.47 -1.78 -10.80
N GLY A 16 -17.14 -2.11 -11.92
CA GLY A 16 -17.17 -3.46 -12.48
C GLY A 16 -15.76 -3.97 -12.84
N PHE A 17 -14.93 -3.15 -13.50
CA PHE A 17 -13.55 -3.52 -13.81
C PHE A 17 -12.70 -3.77 -12.57
N ILE A 18 -12.86 -2.94 -11.53
CA ILE A 18 -12.14 -3.12 -10.25
C ILE A 18 -12.60 -4.42 -9.58
N ALA A 19 -13.90 -4.69 -9.55
CA ALA A 19 -14.46 -5.90 -8.95
C ALA A 19 -13.97 -7.18 -9.67
N ILE A 20 -13.98 -7.18 -11.00
CA ILE A 20 -13.47 -8.30 -11.81
C ILE A 20 -11.96 -8.47 -11.56
N GLY A 21 -11.19 -7.39 -11.56
CA GLY A 21 -9.75 -7.44 -11.28
C GLY A 21 -9.44 -8.00 -9.89
N LEU A 22 -10.18 -7.57 -8.86
CA LEU A 22 -10.08 -8.10 -7.51
C LEU A 22 -10.42 -9.59 -7.45
N PHE A 23 -11.48 -10.01 -8.13
CA PHE A 23 -11.88 -11.40 -8.18
C PHE A 23 -10.81 -12.28 -8.82
N LEU A 24 -10.27 -11.88 -9.98
CA LEU A 24 -9.20 -12.61 -10.65
C LEU A 24 -7.92 -12.65 -9.82
N LEU A 25 -7.54 -11.53 -9.18
CA LEU A 25 -6.42 -11.48 -8.26
C LEU A 25 -6.62 -12.41 -7.07
N SER A 26 -7.83 -12.45 -6.51
CA SER A 26 -8.17 -13.33 -5.40
C SER A 26 -8.08 -14.81 -5.78
N LEU A 27 -8.55 -15.18 -6.98
CA LEU A 27 -8.40 -16.54 -7.49
C LEU A 27 -6.92 -16.91 -7.65
N TYR A 28 -6.12 -16.02 -8.25
CA TYR A 28 -4.68 -16.24 -8.41
C TYR A 28 -3.98 -16.42 -7.05
N LEU A 29 -4.25 -15.54 -6.10
CA LEU A 29 -3.64 -15.63 -4.75
C LEU A 29 -4.06 -16.91 -4.02
N LYS A 30 -5.32 -17.34 -4.15
CA LYS A 30 -5.82 -18.56 -3.56
C LYS A 30 -5.07 -19.79 -4.08
N GLU A 31 -4.97 -19.94 -5.40
CA GLU A 31 -4.34 -21.12 -6.02
C GLU A 31 -2.81 -21.14 -5.81
N THR A 32 -2.17 -19.95 -5.78
CA THR A 32 -0.70 -19.88 -5.74
C THR A 32 -0.13 -19.84 -4.33
N PHE A 33 -0.79 -19.13 -3.40
CA PHE A 33 -0.20 -18.77 -2.11
C PHE A 33 -0.86 -19.40 -0.88
N GLN A 34 -1.80 -20.32 -1.05
CA GLN A 34 -2.52 -20.91 0.07
C GLN A 34 -1.57 -21.46 1.16
N TYR A 35 -0.57 -22.25 0.77
CA TYR A 35 0.41 -22.81 1.71
C TYR A 35 1.31 -21.75 2.35
N ALA A 36 1.68 -20.73 1.58
CA ALA A 36 2.48 -19.62 2.10
C ALA A 36 1.72 -18.81 3.16
N PHE A 37 0.42 -18.65 3.02
CA PHE A 37 -0.41 -17.97 4.01
C PHE A 37 -0.52 -18.77 5.31
N PHE A 38 -0.77 -20.08 5.25
CA PHE A 38 -0.77 -20.93 6.43
C PHE A 38 0.59 -20.96 7.15
N ASN A 39 1.70 -21.01 6.40
CA ASN A 39 3.02 -20.98 7.00
C ASN A 39 3.27 -19.64 7.74
N ARG A 40 2.82 -18.51 7.20
CA ARG A 40 2.95 -17.19 7.86
C ARG A 40 2.12 -17.11 9.13
N GLU A 41 0.92 -17.65 9.15
CA GLU A 41 0.09 -17.72 10.35
C GLU A 41 0.79 -18.46 11.49
N GLN A 42 1.44 -19.59 11.19
CA GLN A 42 2.18 -20.36 12.18
C GLN A 42 3.44 -19.66 12.68
N GLN A 43 4.06 -18.81 11.88
CA GLN A 43 5.29 -18.10 12.23
C GLN A 43 5.05 -16.80 13.02
N GLN A 44 3.88 -16.18 12.90
CA GLN A 44 3.60 -14.85 13.44
C GLN A 44 2.42 -14.90 14.42
N LEU A 45 2.72 -15.24 15.68
CA LEU A 45 1.73 -15.20 16.75
C LEU A 45 1.53 -13.77 17.26
N PHE A 46 0.27 -13.40 17.50
CA PHE A 46 -0.09 -12.16 18.18
C PHE A 46 -0.66 -12.47 19.57
N LEU A 47 -0.13 -11.82 20.58
CA LEU A 47 -0.62 -11.94 21.96
C LEU A 47 -1.46 -10.71 22.30
N PHE A 48 -2.65 -10.93 22.85
CA PHE A 48 -3.51 -9.86 23.37
C PHE A 48 -3.09 -9.45 24.79
N ASP A 49 -1.79 -9.14 24.94
CA ASP A 49 -1.20 -8.65 26.17
C ASP A 49 -0.71 -7.21 25.99
N SER A 50 -0.98 -6.35 26.99
CA SER A 50 -0.64 -4.92 26.93
C SER A 50 0.86 -4.69 26.81
N ASP A 51 1.66 -5.49 27.53
CA ASP A 51 3.11 -5.36 27.55
C ASP A 51 3.72 -5.78 26.21
N TYR A 52 3.17 -6.84 25.62
CA TYR A 52 3.56 -7.29 24.28
C TYR A 52 3.23 -6.23 23.21
N VAL A 53 2.01 -5.69 23.19
CA VAL A 53 1.59 -4.69 22.21
C VAL A 53 2.38 -3.39 22.38
N SER A 54 2.59 -2.93 23.60
CA SER A 54 3.40 -1.73 23.87
C SER A 54 4.84 -1.91 23.44
N GLY A 55 5.43 -3.09 23.68
CA GLY A 55 6.78 -3.44 23.23
C GLY A 55 6.93 -3.43 21.71
N LEU A 56 5.89 -3.84 20.97
CA LEU A 56 5.86 -3.74 19.50
C LEU A 56 5.76 -2.29 19.03
N LEU A 57 4.87 -1.50 19.63
CA LEU A 57 4.59 -0.12 19.20
C LEU A 57 5.75 0.84 19.47
N LEU A 58 6.60 0.56 20.46
CA LEU A 58 7.78 1.37 20.78
C LEU A 58 8.91 1.24 19.74
N GLN A 59 8.86 0.25 18.85
CA GLN A 59 9.86 0.05 17.81
C GLN A 59 9.55 0.90 16.58
N PRO A 60 10.56 1.36 15.82
CA PRO A 60 10.34 1.96 14.51
C PRO A 60 9.61 0.98 13.59
N GLY A 61 8.49 1.43 12.99
CA GLY A 61 7.63 0.52 12.23
C GLY A 61 6.68 -0.33 13.07
N GLY A 62 6.61 -0.07 14.36
CA GLY A 62 5.84 -0.88 15.30
C GLY A 62 4.36 -0.99 14.97
N VAL A 63 3.78 0.03 14.34
CA VAL A 63 2.37 -0.02 13.92
C VAL A 63 2.18 -1.02 12.76
N ALA A 64 3.04 -0.99 11.74
CA ALA A 64 3.00 -1.97 10.66
C ALA A 64 3.24 -3.39 11.17
N LEU A 65 4.18 -3.56 12.11
CA LEU A 65 4.49 -4.83 12.74
C LEU A 65 3.31 -5.35 13.58
N CYS A 66 2.73 -4.52 14.43
CA CYS A 66 1.58 -4.86 15.25
C CYS A 66 0.38 -5.25 14.38
N LEU A 67 0.08 -4.43 13.35
CA LEU A 67 -1.03 -4.67 12.44
C LEU A 67 -0.80 -5.94 11.59
N SER A 68 0.43 -6.20 11.15
CA SER A 68 0.73 -7.41 10.38
C SER A 68 0.50 -8.67 11.21
N ARG A 69 1.04 -8.72 12.43
CA ARG A 69 0.86 -9.87 13.32
C ARG A 69 -0.61 -10.10 13.70
N PHE A 70 -1.36 -9.01 13.90
CA PHE A 70 -2.79 -9.09 14.13
C PHE A 70 -3.55 -9.63 12.91
N LEU A 71 -3.27 -9.11 11.70
CA LEU A 71 -3.97 -9.55 10.49
C LEU A 71 -3.62 -10.98 10.09
N VAL A 72 -2.37 -11.40 10.28
CA VAL A 72 -1.91 -12.75 9.94
C VAL A 72 -2.63 -13.82 10.76
N GLN A 73 -3.15 -13.53 11.94
CA GLN A 73 -3.97 -14.48 12.70
C GLN A 73 -5.23 -14.94 11.96
N PHE A 74 -5.78 -14.10 11.08
CA PHE A 74 -6.93 -14.48 10.26
C PHE A 74 -6.57 -15.38 9.08
N PHE A 75 -5.27 -15.70 8.89
CA PHE A 75 -4.79 -16.52 7.77
C PHE A 75 -5.08 -18.02 7.94
N TYR A 76 -5.58 -18.44 9.10
CA TYR A 76 -6.17 -19.78 9.27
C TYR A 76 -7.29 -20.05 8.25
N SER A 77 -7.93 -19.00 7.74
CA SER A 77 -8.95 -19.08 6.69
C SER A 77 -8.41 -18.54 5.39
N THR A 78 -8.37 -19.37 4.34
CA THR A 78 -7.95 -18.98 2.98
C THR A 78 -8.72 -17.76 2.45
N VAL A 79 -10.01 -17.63 2.79
CA VAL A 79 -10.83 -16.51 2.34
C VAL A 79 -10.31 -15.20 2.92
N TRP A 80 -9.99 -15.16 4.21
CA TRP A 80 -9.48 -13.95 4.87
C TRP A 80 -8.08 -13.60 4.40
N SER A 81 -7.16 -14.57 4.31
CA SER A 81 -5.79 -14.33 3.85
C SER A 81 -5.74 -13.73 2.44
N VAL A 82 -6.52 -14.33 1.52
CA VAL A 82 -6.63 -13.86 0.13
C VAL A 82 -7.28 -12.49 0.06
N SER A 83 -8.39 -12.27 0.78
CA SER A 83 -9.12 -10.98 0.74
C SER A 83 -8.28 -9.84 1.30
N LEU A 84 -7.62 -10.03 2.45
CA LEU A 84 -6.76 -9.02 3.05
C LEU A 84 -5.57 -8.68 2.14
N THR A 85 -4.91 -9.69 1.58
CA THR A 85 -3.78 -9.49 0.67
C THR A 85 -4.23 -8.78 -0.63
N ALA A 86 -5.36 -9.19 -1.21
CA ALA A 86 -5.90 -8.56 -2.41
C ALA A 86 -6.29 -7.10 -2.17
N LEU A 87 -6.88 -6.76 -1.01
CA LEU A 87 -7.21 -5.39 -0.64
C LEU A 87 -5.96 -4.52 -0.46
N LEU A 88 -4.91 -5.05 0.18
CA LEU A 88 -3.64 -4.33 0.33
C LEU A 88 -2.98 -4.08 -1.04
N LEU A 89 -2.89 -5.09 -1.90
CA LEU A 89 -2.35 -4.93 -3.25
C LEU A 89 -3.17 -3.95 -4.09
N LEU A 90 -4.51 -4.00 -3.98
CA LEU A 90 -5.37 -3.02 -4.64
C LEU A 90 -5.10 -1.60 -4.13
N SER A 91 -4.94 -1.39 -2.83
CA SER A 91 -4.63 -0.08 -2.26
C SER A 91 -3.32 0.48 -2.82
N ILE A 92 -2.30 -0.36 -2.99
CA ILE A 92 -1.01 -0.01 -3.59
C ILE A 92 -1.18 0.37 -5.07
N ILE A 93 -1.94 -0.41 -5.85
CA ILE A 93 -2.22 -0.11 -7.26
C ILE A 93 -2.96 1.22 -7.38
N LEU A 94 -3.98 1.46 -6.58
CA LEU A 94 -4.74 2.71 -6.59
C LEU A 94 -3.90 3.91 -6.20
N ALA A 95 -3.06 3.78 -5.16
CA ALA A 95 -2.10 4.82 -4.77
C ALA A 95 -1.10 5.10 -5.89
N SER A 96 -0.53 4.07 -6.52
CA SER A 96 0.40 4.19 -7.65
C SER A 96 -0.25 4.89 -8.85
N MET A 97 -1.48 4.51 -9.20
CA MET A 97 -2.24 5.20 -10.25
C MET A 97 -2.51 6.67 -9.91
N GLY A 98 -2.85 6.95 -8.64
CA GLY A 98 -3.04 8.31 -8.14
C GLY A 98 -1.76 9.15 -8.25
N ILE A 99 -0.62 8.59 -7.85
CA ILE A 99 0.70 9.22 -7.95
C ILE A 99 1.04 9.53 -9.41
N LEU A 100 0.91 8.56 -10.33
CA LEU A 100 1.18 8.76 -11.76
C LEU A 100 0.33 9.88 -12.35
N ARG A 101 -0.96 9.97 -11.99
CA ARG A 101 -1.85 11.06 -12.44
C ARG A 101 -1.40 12.41 -11.91
N LYS A 102 -0.97 12.50 -10.65
CA LYS A 102 -0.47 13.73 -10.04
C LYS A 102 0.84 14.21 -10.67
N LEU A 103 1.67 13.29 -11.13
CA LEU A 103 2.91 13.59 -11.87
C LEU A 103 2.67 13.96 -13.35
N GLY A 104 1.42 14.01 -13.79
CA GLY A 104 1.07 14.32 -15.18
C GLY A 104 1.33 13.14 -16.13
N GLY A 105 1.36 11.92 -15.61
CA GLY A 105 1.54 10.71 -16.42
C GLY A 105 0.44 10.53 -17.45
N LYS A 106 0.86 10.32 -18.70
CA LYS A 106 -0.06 10.01 -19.81
C LYS A 106 -0.67 8.61 -19.59
N TRP A 107 -1.83 8.35 -20.18
CA TRP A 107 -2.59 7.12 -19.99
C TRP A 107 -1.81 5.83 -20.35
N PHE A 108 -0.88 5.89 -21.28
CA PHE A 108 -0.05 4.74 -21.67
C PHE A 108 0.95 4.32 -20.57
N LEU A 109 1.19 5.16 -19.55
CA LEU A 109 1.99 4.83 -18.36
C LEU A 109 1.16 4.10 -17.28
N ALA A 110 -0.15 3.97 -17.47
CA ALA A 110 -1.01 3.28 -16.50
C ALA A 110 -0.54 1.85 -16.13
N PRO A 111 0.00 1.02 -17.07
CA PRO A 111 0.57 -0.28 -16.70
C PRO A 111 1.69 -0.21 -15.68
N LEU A 112 2.45 0.89 -15.62
CA LEU A 112 3.53 1.08 -14.64
C LEU A 112 3.00 1.11 -13.19
N ALA A 113 1.74 1.47 -12.99
CA ALA A 113 1.10 1.44 -11.66
C ALA A 113 1.00 0.02 -11.07
N PHE A 114 1.05 -1.01 -11.90
CA PHE A 114 1.02 -2.41 -11.45
C PHE A 114 2.40 -2.94 -11.03
N CYS A 115 3.50 -2.28 -11.44
CA CYS A 115 4.85 -2.73 -11.10
C CYS A 115 5.09 -2.87 -9.59
N PRO A 116 4.72 -1.92 -8.72
CA PRO A 116 4.92 -2.06 -7.29
C PRO A 116 4.16 -3.25 -6.69
N ALA A 117 2.92 -3.47 -7.12
CA ALA A 117 2.15 -4.62 -6.67
C ALA A 117 2.73 -5.94 -7.21
N GLY A 118 3.22 -5.95 -8.45
CA GLY A 118 3.88 -7.10 -9.06
C GLY A 118 5.14 -7.52 -8.32
N THR A 119 6.00 -6.56 -7.95
CA THR A 119 7.21 -6.85 -7.15
C THR A 119 6.86 -7.43 -5.78
N LEU A 120 5.82 -6.93 -5.13
CA LEU A 120 5.35 -7.46 -3.84
C LEU A 120 4.74 -8.86 -3.97
N ILE A 121 4.01 -9.14 -5.06
CA ILE A 121 3.53 -10.51 -5.35
C ILE A 121 4.73 -11.46 -5.51
N LEU A 122 5.79 -11.05 -6.20
CA LEU A 122 7.01 -11.85 -6.30
C LEU A 122 7.67 -12.05 -4.92
N SER A 123 7.69 -11.03 -4.06
CA SER A 123 8.20 -11.16 -2.70
C SER A 123 7.38 -12.12 -1.84
N LEU A 124 6.09 -12.32 -2.13
CA LEU A 124 5.26 -13.29 -1.41
C LEU A 124 5.69 -14.76 -1.65
N PHE A 125 6.46 -15.06 -2.70
CA PHE A 125 7.05 -16.40 -2.90
C PHE A 125 8.20 -16.68 -1.92
N ASP A 126 8.84 -15.63 -1.37
CA ASP A 126 9.87 -15.81 -0.37
C ASP A 126 9.24 -16.15 0.99
N PRO A 127 9.53 -17.31 1.59
CA PRO A 127 9.04 -17.67 2.91
C PRO A 127 9.57 -16.74 4.02
N CYS A 128 10.72 -16.09 3.81
CA CYS A 128 11.29 -15.12 4.74
C CYS A 128 10.69 -13.71 4.61
N PHE A 129 9.83 -13.48 3.62
CA PHE A 129 9.15 -12.19 3.47
C PHE A 129 8.04 -12.04 4.50
N PHE A 130 8.24 -11.18 5.49
CA PHE A 130 7.26 -10.88 6.52
C PHE A 130 6.15 -9.96 5.99
N TYR A 131 4.92 -10.25 6.43
CA TYR A 131 3.72 -9.54 5.98
C TYR A 131 3.72 -8.04 6.38
N GLU A 132 4.52 -7.67 7.39
CA GLU A 132 4.73 -6.27 7.80
C GLU A 132 5.28 -5.41 6.66
N GLY A 133 6.16 -5.97 5.82
CA GLY A 133 6.71 -5.28 4.66
C GLY A 133 5.65 -4.86 3.65
N LEU A 134 4.63 -5.69 3.43
CA LEU A 134 3.50 -5.38 2.56
C LEU A 134 2.67 -4.21 3.11
N ILE A 135 2.41 -4.22 4.42
CA ILE A 135 1.64 -3.17 5.10
C ILE A 135 2.43 -1.86 5.13
N ALA A 136 3.71 -1.92 5.52
CA ALA A 136 4.59 -0.76 5.55
C ALA A 136 4.72 -0.10 4.17
N TYR A 137 4.83 -0.91 3.11
CA TYR A 137 4.89 -0.41 1.74
C TYR A 137 3.56 0.26 1.33
N ALA A 138 2.41 -0.34 1.68
CA ALA A 138 1.11 0.28 1.42
C ALA A 138 0.97 1.63 2.13
N MET A 139 1.41 1.73 3.39
CA MET A 139 1.42 2.99 4.15
C MET A 139 2.30 4.05 3.48
N ALA A 140 3.51 3.68 3.00
CA ALA A 140 4.40 4.60 2.32
C ALA A 140 3.82 5.10 0.99
N MET A 141 3.18 4.23 0.20
CA MET A 141 2.54 4.61 -1.06
C MET A 141 1.34 5.53 -0.86
N VAL A 142 0.51 5.26 0.15
CA VAL A 142 -0.60 6.14 0.53
C VAL A 142 -0.06 7.48 1.04
N GLY A 143 0.98 7.47 1.87
CA GLY A 143 1.65 8.69 2.34
C GLY A 143 2.18 9.55 1.19
N LEU A 144 2.81 8.92 0.18
CA LEU A 144 3.31 9.64 -1.00
C LEU A 144 2.17 10.22 -1.85
N TYR A 145 1.07 9.48 -2.02
CA TYR A 145 -0.12 10.00 -2.69
C TYR A 145 -0.71 11.21 -1.96
N LEU A 146 -0.84 11.15 -0.64
CA LEU A 146 -1.35 12.24 0.19
C LEU A 146 -0.41 13.46 0.11
N TYR A 147 0.90 13.26 0.19
CA TYR A 147 1.90 14.32 0.02
C TYR A 147 1.74 15.04 -1.31
N LEU A 148 1.66 14.30 -2.41
CA LEU A 148 1.47 14.88 -3.75
C LEU A 148 0.09 15.50 -3.96
N SER A 149 -0.91 15.08 -3.17
CA SER A 149 -2.26 15.67 -3.21
C SER A 149 -2.35 17.00 -2.47
N THR A 150 -1.47 17.23 -1.49
CA THR A 150 -1.41 18.46 -0.70
C THR A 150 -0.52 19.49 -1.40
N ALA A 151 -0.96 19.98 -2.57
CA ALA A 151 -0.19 20.98 -3.33
C ALA A 151 0.02 22.23 -2.47
N ARG A 152 1.30 22.57 -2.22
CA ARG A 152 1.72 23.78 -1.54
C ARG A 152 2.56 24.62 -2.48
N GLU A 153 2.32 25.92 -2.48
CA GLU A 153 2.97 26.87 -3.41
C GLU A 153 4.44 27.12 -3.07
N THR A 154 4.82 26.99 -1.80
CA THR A 154 6.19 27.30 -1.36
C THR A 154 7.00 26.04 -1.08
N LEU A 155 8.24 26.02 -1.59
CA LEU A 155 9.17 24.91 -1.37
C LEU A 155 9.41 24.61 0.11
N ARG A 156 9.51 25.66 0.95
CA ARG A 156 9.73 25.49 2.40
C ARG A 156 8.60 24.72 3.05
N MET A 157 7.34 25.06 2.73
CA MET A 157 6.18 24.33 3.27
C MET A 157 6.12 22.88 2.79
N ARG A 158 6.52 22.62 1.53
CA ARG A 158 6.61 21.25 0.99
C ARG A 158 7.66 20.44 1.72
N LEU A 159 8.85 20.97 1.95
CA LEU A 159 9.92 20.29 2.68
C LEU A 159 9.53 20.02 4.15
N CYS A 160 8.91 20.98 4.83
CA CYS A 160 8.43 20.78 6.20
C CYS A 160 7.34 19.70 6.25
N LEU A 161 6.37 19.73 5.33
CA LEU A 161 5.31 18.74 5.26
C LEU A 161 5.88 17.35 4.93
N GLY A 162 6.78 17.27 3.94
CA GLY A 162 7.45 16.03 3.56
C GLY A 162 8.25 15.42 4.71
N GLY A 163 9.00 16.27 5.44
CA GLY A 163 9.75 15.87 6.63
C GLY A 163 8.83 15.37 7.76
N ALA A 164 7.73 16.07 8.01
CA ALA A 164 6.74 15.64 9.02
C ALA A 164 6.10 14.29 8.66
N ILE A 165 5.68 14.10 7.41
CA ILE A 165 5.12 12.83 6.93
C ILE A 165 6.17 11.73 7.01
N ALA A 166 7.43 11.98 6.60
CA ALA A 166 8.51 11.00 6.69
C ALA A 166 8.77 10.58 8.15
N PHE A 167 8.75 11.51 9.09
CA PHE A 167 8.92 11.22 10.51
C PHE A 167 7.77 10.36 11.07
N ILE A 168 6.52 10.70 10.74
CA ILE A 168 5.36 9.92 11.11
C ILE A 168 5.43 8.51 10.50
N LEU A 169 5.75 8.41 9.20
CA LEU A 169 5.89 7.13 8.52
C LEU A 169 7.04 6.29 9.08
N PHE A 170 8.12 6.92 9.56
CA PHE A 170 9.19 6.17 10.23
C PHE A 170 8.69 5.48 11.51
N GLY A 171 7.88 6.15 12.31
CA GLY A 171 7.22 5.52 13.46
C GLY A 171 6.23 4.42 13.06
N LEU A 172 5.44 4.63 12.00
CA LEU A 172 4.39 3.72 11.57
C LEU A 172 4.90 2.52 10.75
N ALA A 173 5.80 2.75 9.78
CA ALA A 173 6.24 1.82 8.76
C ALA A 173 7.75 1.52 8.80
N GLY A 174 8.49 2.09 9.73
CA GLY A 174 9.92 1.83 9.92
C GLY A 174 10.78 2.27 8.74
N ALA A 175 11.76 1.44 8.38
CA ALA A 175 12.74 1.73 7.33
C ALA A 175 12.11 2.02 5.96
N VAL A 176 10.89 1.54 5.68
CA VAL A 176 10.18 1.80 4.42
C VAL A 176 9.83 3.29 4.24
N ALA A 177 9.81 4.07 5.33
CA ALA A 177 9.68 5.53 5.26
C ALA A 177 10.80 6.21 4.46
N SER A 178 11.98 5.61 4.36
CA SER A 178 13.09 6.11 3.53
C SER A 178 12.71 6.11 2.04
N LEU A 179 11.97 5.10 1.59
CA LEU A 179 11.46 5.02 0.22
C LEU A 179 10.50 6.19 -0.07
N PHE A 180 9.59 6.48 0.86
CA PHE A 180 8.74 7.68 0.76
C PHE A 180 9.58 8.95 0.64
N ALA A 181 10.58 9.15 1.52
CA ALA A 181 11.40 10.34 1.55
C ALA A 181 12.18 10.53 0.23
N CYS A 182 12.80 9.46 -0.29
CA CYS A 182 13.49 9.46 -1.57
C CYS A 182 12.55 9.82 -2.74
N CYS A 183 11.38 9.18 -2.80
CA CYS A 183 10.40 9.44 -3.85
C CYS A 183 9.85 10.88 -3.78
N ALA A 184 9.53 11.39 -2.60
CA ALA A 184 9.06 12.75 -2.40
C ALA A 184 10.12 13.77 -2.84
N PHE A 185 11.37 13.54 -2.46
CA PHE A 185 12.49 14.39 -2.86
C PHE A 185 12.72 14.39 -4.39
N CYS A 186 12.69 13.22 -5.03
CA CYS A 186 12.77 13.11 -6.48
C CYS A 186 11.63 13.85 -7.20
N CYS A 187 10.41 13.74 -6.68
CA CYS A 187 9.25 14.44 -7.23
C CYS A 187 9.40 15.97 -7.12
N ASP A 188 9.96 16.46 -6.00
CA ASP A 188 10.20 17.89 -5.80
C ASP A 188 11.30 18.45 -6.70
N LEU A 189 12.35 17.66 -6.95
CA LEU A 189 13.39 18.02 -7.91
C LEU A 189 12.84 18.09 -9.34
N ALA A 190 12.05 17.09 -9.74
CA ALA A 190 11.44 17.07 -11.07
C ALA A 190 10.40 18.19 -11.27
N GLY A 191 9.69 18.58 -10.21
CA GLY A 191 8.73 19.69 -10.24
C GLY A 191 9.36 21.08 -10.36
N LYS A 192 10.63 21.24 -9.98
CA LYS A 192 11.39 22.49 -10.17
C LYS A 192 11.86 22.72 -11.61
N SER A 193 11.90 21.67 -12.42
CA SER A 193 12.35 21.73 -13.82
C SER A 193 11.26 22.18 -14.78
N LYS A 194 10.06 22.49 -14.29
CA LYS A 194 8.96 23.08 -15.05
C LYS A 194 8.64 24.48 -14.54
#